data_c4499efe280631ecb6767e0a63c45f30
#
_entry.id   c4499efe280631ecb6767e0a63c45f30
#
_cell.length_a   1.000
_cell.length_b   1.000
_cell.length_c   1.000
_cell.angle_alpha   90.00
_cell.angle_beta   90.00
_cell.angle_gamma   90.00
#
_symmetry.space_group_name_H-M   'P 1'
#
loop_
_entity.id
_entity.type
_entity.pdbx_description
1 polymer ?
#
loop_
_entity_poly.entity_id
_entity_poly.type
_entity_poly.pdbx_seq_one_letter_code
_entity_poly.pdbx_strand_id
1 'polypeptide(L)' 'MKLAIVGCTGLVGNVVLELLDEFSIQISELTLVASPKSVGKKIFFRNKEITVVSIEEALNKELDIAI' A
#
# COMPACT_ATOMS: atom_id res chain seq x y z
N MET A 1 2.09 0.39 -13.05
CA MET A 1 1.16 -0.54 -12.40
C MET A 1 0.58 0.13 -11.15
N LYS A 2 -0.71 0.09 -11.01
CA LYS A 2 -1.40 0.60 -9.82
C LYS A 2 -1.63 -0.56 -8.86
N LEU A 3 -1.02 -0.50 -7.70
CA LEU A 3 -0.99 -1.60 -6.75
C LEU A 3 -1.62 -1.19 -5.42
N ALA A 4 -2.41 -2.08 -4.84
CA ALA A 4 -2.91 -1.91 -3.48
C ALA A 4 -2.40 -3.04 -2.58
N ILE A 5 -2.03 -2.69 -1.36
CA ILE A 5 -1.65 -3.66 -0.33
C ILE A 5 -2.65 -3.56 0.81
N VAL A 6 -3.37 -4.63 1.07
CA VAL A 6 -4.35 -4.72 2.14
C VAL A 6 -3.67 -5.30 3.38
N GLY A 7 -3.86 -4.65 4.52
CA GLY A 7 -3.19 -5.05 5.75
C GLY A 7 -1.74 -4.58 5.82
N CYS A 8 -1.44 -3.44 5.23
CA CYS A 8 -0.08 -2.92 5.11
C CYS A 8 0.62 -2.61 6.44
N THR A 9 -0.13 -2.46 7.52
CA THR A 9 0.43 -2.19 8.84
C THR A 9 0.83 -3.46 9.59
N GLY A 10 0.51 -4.63 9.05
CA GLY A 10 0.91 -5.91 9.61
C GLY A 10 2.30 -6.33 9.17
N LEU A 11 2.78 -7.43 9.75
CA LEU A 11 4.10 -7.98 9.42
C LEU A 11 4.20 -8.36 7.95
N VAL A 12 3.14 -8.98 7.42
CA VAL A 12 3.11 -9.41 6.01
C VAL A 12 3.18 -8.21 5.07
N GLY A 13 2.48 -7.12 5.40
CA GLY A 13 2.53 -5.91 4.60
C GLY A 13 3.94 -5.33 4.50
N ASN A 14 4.68 -5.32 5.60
CA ASN A 14 6.06 -4.85 5.60
C ASN A 14 6.96 -5.72 4.72
N VAL A 15 6.78 -7.03 4.77
CA VAL A 15 7.53 -7.96 3.92
C VAL A 15 7.24 -7.71 2.45
N VAL A 16 5.98 -7.50 2.10
CA VAL A 16 5.58 -7.20 0.71
C VAL A 16 6.25 -5.92 0.22
N LEU A 17 6.25 -4.86 1.03
CA LEU A 17 6.91 -3.61 0.67
C LEU A 17 8.42 -3.81 0.43
N GLU A 18 9.09 -4.58 1.27
CA GLU A 18 10.50 -4.89 1.10
C GLU A 18 10.76 -5.65 -0.20
N LEU A 19 9.92 -6.62 -0.52
CA LEU A 19 10.05 -7.39 -1.75
C LEU A 19 9.84 -6.54 -3.00
N LEU A 20 8.88 -5.63 -2.96
CA LEU A 20 8.64 -4.70 -4.08
C LEU A 20 9.86 -3.85 -4.36
N ASP A 21 10.53 -3.40 -3.30
CA ASP A 21 11.73 -2.59 -3.44
C ASP A 21 12.93 -3.42 -3.90
N GLU A 22 13.09 -4.61 -3.34
CA GLU A 22 14.19 -5.53 -3.68
C GLU A 22 14.15 -5.93 -5.16
N PHE A 23 12.98 -6.24 -5.68
CA PHE A 23 12.82 -6.63 -7.08
C PHE A 23 12.66 -5.47 -8.04
N SER A 24 12.74 -4.25 -7.56
CA SER A 24 12.65 -3.03 -8.38
C SER A 24 11.37 -2.99 -9.23
N ILE A 25 10.26 -3.48 -8.69
CA ILE A 25 8.99 -3.49 -9.40
C ILE A 25 8.52 -2.05 -9.62
N GLN A 26 8.15 -1.75 -10.86
CA GLN A 26 7.68 -0.42 -11.21
C GLN A 26 6.22 -0.24 -10.79
N ILE A 27 6.00 0.75 -9.93
CA ILE A 27 4.67 1.06 -9.39
C ILE A 27 4.38 2.53 -9.69
N SER A 28 3.34 2.78 -10.48
CA SER A 28 2.92 4.16 -10.78
C SER A 28 2.12 4.77 -9.63
N GLU A 29 1.36 3.95 -8.93
CA GLU A 29 0.59 4.38 -7.77
C GLU A 29 0.49 3.23 -6.77
N LEU A 30 0.81 3.52 -5.52
CA LEU A 30 0.71 2.57 -4.42
C LEU A 30 -0.38 3.01 -3.45
N THR A 31 -1.36 2.13 -3.21
CA THR A 31 -2.42 2.35 -2.26
C THR A 31 -2.24 1.41 -1.08
N LEU A 32 -2.14 1.96 0.12
CA LEU A 32 -2.00 1.18 1.34
C LEU A 32 -3.32 1.16 2.08
N VAL A 33 -3.84 -0.03 2.33
CA VAL A 33 -5.15 -0.23 2.95
C VAL A 33 -4.98 -0.95 4.29
N ALA A 34 -5.66 -0.47 5.31
CA ALA A 34 -5.63 -1.09 6.62
C ALA A 34 -6.97 -0.91 7.33
N SER A 35 -7.08 -1.49 8.53
CA SER A 35 -8.27 -1.36 9.36
C SER A 35 -8.52 0.11 9.73
N PRO A 36 -9.76 0.46 10.14
CA PRO A 36 -10.08 1.83 10.53
C PRO A 36 -9.14 2.42 11.58
N LYS A 37 -8.58 1.58 12.44
CA LYS A 37 -7.64 2.02 13.49
C LYS A 37 -6.32 2.54 12.90
N SER A 38 -5.96 2.09 11.72
CA SER A 38 -4.69 2.44 11.08
C SER A 38 -4.85 3.47 9.96
N VAL A 39 -6.06 3.81 9.59
CA VAL A 39 -6.31 4.83 8.56
C VAL A 39 -5.74 6.17 9.02
N GLY A 40 -5.05 6.84 8.11
CA GLY A 40 -4.40 8.11 8.41
C GLY A 40 -2.94 7.97 8.82
N LYS A 41 -2.46 6.78 9.13
CA LYS A 41 -1.04 6.55 9.37
C LYS A 41 -0.25 6.77 8.08
N LYS A 42 0.99 7.18 8.22
CA LYS A 42 1.86 7.44 7.09
C LYS A 42 3.00 6.45 7.07
N ILE A 43 3.26 5.89 5.90
CA ILE A 43 4.31 4.91 5.69
C ILE A 43 5.24 5.42 4.59
N PHE A 44 6.54 5.41 4.85
CA PHE A 44 7.52 5.80 3.85
C PHE A 44 7.85 4.60 2.94
N PHE A 45 7.77 4.85 1.65
CA PHE A 45 8.17 3.88 0.65
C PHE A 45 8.80 4.60 -0.54
N ARG A 46 10.04 4.24 -0.87
CA ARG A 46 10.80 4.85 -1.98
C ARG A 46 10.84 6.37 -1.91
N ASN A 47 11.17 6.90 -0.72
CA ASN A 47 11.26 8.33 -0.44
C ASN A 47 9.95 9.09 -0.56
N LYS A 48 8.82 8.40 -0.56
CA LYS A 48 7.51 9.01 -0.56
C LYS A 48 6.75 8.63 0.70
N GLU A 49 6.05 9.62 1.25
CA GLU A 49 5.15 9.39 2.37
C GLU A 49 3.78 9.03 1.81
N ILE A 50 3.28 7.85 2.18
CA ILE A 50 2.01 7.34 1.70
C ILE A 50 1.05 7.21 2.87
N THR A 51 -0.13 7.82 2.74
CA THR A 51 -1.15 7.77 3.78
C THR A 51 -1.99 6.51 3.64
N VAL A 52 -2.14 5.77 4.73
CA VAL A 52 -2.99 4.57 4.76
C VAL A 52 -4.45 4.99 4.64
N VAL A 53 -5.18 4.34 3.75
CA VAL A 53 -6.59 4.63 3.49
C VAL A 53 -7.48 3.46 3.90
N SER A 54 -8.80 3.71 3.95
CA SER A 54 -9.78 2.67 4.23
C SER A 54 -10.00 1.82 2.98
N ILE A 55 -10.58 0.63 3.19
CA ILE A 55 -10.93 -0.23 2.07
C ILE A 55 -11.97 0.43 1.16
N GLU A 56 -12.86 1.23 1.73
CA GLU A 56 -13.88 1.95 0.96
C GLU A 56 -13.24 2.94 -0.01
N GLU A 57 -12.24 3.68 0.44
CA GLU A 57 -11.52 4.59 -0.45
C GLU A 57 -10.76 3.82 -1.53
N ALA A 58 -10.17 2.69 -1.18
CA ALA A 58 -9.44 1.87 -2.13
C ALA A 58 -10.35 1.30 -3.23
N LEU A 59 -11.59 0.95 -2.89
CA LEU A 59 -12.55 0.42 -3.85
C LEU A 59 -12.95 1.43 -4.92
N ASN A 60 -12.78 2.71 -4.65
CA ASN A 60 -13.07 3.78 -5.62
C ASN A 60 -11.90 4.07 -6.55
N LYS A 61 -10.77 3.41 -6.36
CA LYS A 61 -9.58 3.60 -7.21
C LYS A 61 -9.49 2.52 -8.27
N GLU A 62 -8.91 2.89 -9.41
CA GLU A 62 -8.55 1.91 -10.43
C GLU A 62 -7.27 1.22 -9.97
N LEU A 63 -7.32 -0.09 -9.86
CA LEU A 63 -6.19 -0.89 -9.42
C LEU A 63 -5.91 -1.99 -10.43
N ASP A 64 -4.63 -2.22 -10.70
CA ASP A 64 -4.23 -3.36 -11.53
C ASP A 64 -4.13 -4.63 -10.68
N ILE A 65 -3.61 -4.51 -9.47
CA ILE A 65 -3.41 -5.64 -8.55
C ILE A 65 -3.69 -5.19 -7.11
N ALA A 66 -4.34 -6.05 -6.35
CA ALA A 66 -4.50 -5.90 -4.90
C ALA A 66 -3.94 -7.14 -4.19
N ILE A 67 -3.14 -6.91 -3.17
CA ILE A 67 -2.52 -7.98 -2.39
C ILE A 67 -3.04 -7.98 -0.96
#